data_74ff788cee6165b043ddfb976a189e10
#
_entry.id   74ff788cee6165b043ddfb976a189e10
#
_cell.length_a   1.000
_cell.length_b   1.000
_cell.length_c   1.000
_cell.angle_alpha   90.00
_cell.angle_beta   90.00
_cell.angle_gamma   90.00
#
_symmetry.space_group_name_H-M   'P 1'
#
loop_
_entity.id
_entity.type
_entity.pdbx_description
1 polymer ?
#
loop_
_entity_poly.entity_id
_entity_poly.type
_entity_poly.pdbx_seq_one_letter_code
_entity_poly.pdbx_strand_id
1 'polypeptide(L)'
;MFERIIRFAIEHRWLVMLAVIAMAAVGIYNYQKLPIDAVPDITNVQVQINTSAAGYSPLEVEQRVTFPIETVMAGLPGLQETRSLSRYGLSQVTVIFKDSTDIYFARQLVNQRIQEARENLPAGVTPMMGPISTGLGLSLIHI
;
A
#
# COMPACT_ATOMS: atom_id res chain seq x y z
N MET A 1 28.19 30.05 -37.67
CA MET A 1 27.98 28.69 -37.12
C MET A 1 26.83 27.95 -37.79
N PHE A 2 25.67 28.56 -37.97
CA PHE A 2 24.49 27.91 -38.57
C PHE A 2 24.73 27.39 -40.01
N GLU A 3 25.42 28.12 -40.87
CA GLU A 3 25.72 27.66 -42.22
C GLU A 3 26.54 26.37 -42.27
N ARG A 4 27.46 26.16 -41.35
CA ARG A 4 28.24 24.91 -41.29
C ARG A 4 27.38 23.71 -40.91
N ILE A 5 26.44 23.91 -39.99
CA ILE A 5 25.51 22.85 -39.56
C ILE A 5 24.58 22.46 -40.70
N ILE A 6 24.03 23.48 -41.41
CA ILE A 6 23.14 23.28 -42.57
C ILE A 6 23.88 22.57 -43.68
N ARG A 7 25.07 23.00 -44.01
CA ARG A 7 25.90 22.38 -45.07
C ARG A 7 26.25 20.93 -44.71
N PHE A 8 26.66 20.66 -43.48
CA PHE A 8 26.93 19.31 -43.01
C PHE A 8 25.69 18.42 -43.09
N ALA A 9 24.51 18.93 -42.70
CA ALA A 9 23.27 18.18 -42.76
C ALA A 9 22.85 17.82 -44.21
N ILE A 10 23.11 18.71 -45.17
CA ILE A 10 22.80 18.50 -46.59
C ILE A 10 23.78 17.49 -47.19
N GLU A 11 25.09 17.64 -46.92
CA GLU A 11 26.15 16.75 -47.43
C GLU A 11 26.00 15.32 -46.86
N HIS A 12 25.58 15.19 -45.61
CA HIS A 12 25.47 13.90 -44.91
C HIS A 12 24.02 13.53 -44.59
N ARG A 13 23.11 13.78 -45.55
CA ARG A 13 21.66 13.56 -45.35
C ARG A 13 21.31 12.15 -44.82
N TRP A 14 22.01 11.13 -45.28
CA TRP A 14 21.80 9.75 -44.81
C TRP A 14 22.17 9.56 -43.34
N LEU A 15 23.25 10.20 -42.89
CA LEU A 15 23.71 10.16 -41.52
C LEU A 15 22.71 10.86 -40.60
N VAL A 16 22.18 11.98 -41.01
CA VAL A 16 21.15 12.74 -40.26
C VAL A 16 19.85 11.94 -40.19
N MET A 17 19.42 11.31 -41.29
CA MET A 17 18.23 10.43 -41.26
C MET A 17 18.41 9.25 -40.31
N LEU A 18 19.57 8.61 -40.33
CA LEU A 18 19.88 7.49 -39.43
C LEU A 18 19.88 7.94 -37.98
N ALA A 19 20.44 9.11 -37.67
CA ALA A 19 20.43 9.70 -36.32
C ALA A 19 19.01 9.99 -35.83
N VAL A 20 18.13 10.54 -36.70
CA VAL A 20 16.73 10.80 -36.36
C VAL A 20 15.97 9.50 -36.10
N ILE A 21 16.17 8.49 -36.93
CA ILE A 21 15.53 7.17 -36.75
C ILE A 21 16.01 6.52 -35.44
N ALA A 22 17.31 6.57 -35.16
CA ALA A 22 17.87 6.04 -33.91
C ALA A 22 17.29 6.76 -32.68
N MET A 23 17.18 8.10 -32.73
CA MET A 23 16.59 8.89 -31.66
C MET A 23 15.11 8.57 -31.46
N ALA A 24 14.35 8.41 -32.54
CA ALA A 24 12.95 7.99 -32.49
C ALA A 24 12.79 6.59 -31.88
N ALA A 25 13.64 5.63 -32.26
CA ALA A 25 13.62 4.28 -31.71
C ALA A 25 13.91 4.26 -30.20
N VAL A 26 14.91 5.04 -29.76
CA VAL A 26 15.21 5.19 -28.31
C VAL A 26 14.04 5.86 -27.58
N GLY A 27 13.40 6.85 -28.19
CA GLY A 27 12.21 7.51 -27.63
C GLY A 27 11.05 6.54 -27.44
N ILE A 28 10.74 5.74 -28.46
CA ILE A 28 9.66 4.73 -28.40
C ILE A 28 9.98 3.68 -27.34
N TYR A 29 11.22 3.20 -27.30
CA TYR A 29 11.65 2.20 -26.31
C TYR A 29 11.51 2.73 -24.86
N ASN A 30 11.92 3.96 -24.61
CA ASN A 30 11.76 4.57 -23.29
C ASN A 30 10.29 4.86 -22.96
N TYR A 31 9.49 5.25 -23.96
CA TYR A 31 8.05 5.47 -23.77
C TYR A 31 7.33 4.20 -23.30
N GLN A 32 7.66 3.04 -23.88
CA GLN A 32 7.07 1.75 -23.48
C GLN A 32 7.49 1.30 -22.07
N LYS A 33 8.63 1.79 -21.58
CA LYS A 33 9.12 1.49 -20.23
C LYS A 33 8.69 2.52 -19.17
N LEU A 34 8.03 3.59 -19.59
CA LEU A 34 7.53 4.57 -18.64
C LEU A 34 6.38 3.93 -17.84
N PRO A 35 6.54 3.70 -16.52
CA PRO A 35 5.42 3.30 -15.70
C PRO A 35 4.44 4.49 -15.66
N ILE A 36 3.32 4.37 -16.38
CA ILE A 36 2.24 5.36 -16.33
C ILE A 36 1.37 5.03 -15.12
N ASP A 37 1.91 5.21 -13.94
CA ASP A 37 1.08 5.31 -12.74
C ASP A 37 0.48 6.70 -12.73
N ALA A 38 -0.78 6.79 -13.15
CA ALA A 38 -1.54 8.06 -13.20
C ALA A 38 -1.64 8.70 -11.80
N VAL A 39 -1.47 7.91 -10.75
CA VAL A 39 -1.33 8.36 -9.36
C VAL A 39 -0.23 7.49 -8.74
N PRO A 40 0.85 8.08 -8.17
CA PRO A 40 1.79 7.28 -7.40
C PRO A 40 1.02 6.55 -6.31
N ASP A 41 1.16 5.23 -6.24
CA ASP A 41 0.57 4.43 -5.18
C ASP A 41 1.28 4.78 -3.86
N ILE A 42 0.77 5.80 -3.19
CA ILE A 42 1.23 6.24 -1.86
C ILE A 42 0.56 5.42 -0.74
N THR A 43 -0.08 4.31 -1.10
CA THR A 43 -0.72 3.46 -0.11
C THR A 43 0.35 2.71 0.67
N ASN A 44 0.51 3.06 1.93
CA ASN A 44 1.39 2.35 2.85
C ASN A 44 1.00 0.86 2.90
N VAL A 45 1.97 -0.01 3.10
CA VAL A 45 1.71 -1.43 3.36
C VAL A 45 0.98 -1.54 4.68
N GLN A 46 -0.34 -1.74 4.63
CA GLN A 46 -1.18 -1.75 5.82
C GLN A 46 -2.08 -2.98 5.88
N VAL A 47 -2.28 -3.47 7.10
CA VAL A 47 -3.21 -4.56 7.39
C VAL A 47 -4.26 -4.06 8.38
N GLN A 48 -5.52 -4.13 8.00
CA GLN A 48 -6.64 -3.72 8.82
C GLN A 48 -7.26 -4.92 9.52
N ILE A 49 -7.55 -4.79 10.80
CA ILE A 49 -8.20 -5.78 11.64
C ILE A 49 -9.51 -5.17 12.12
N ASN A 50 -10.62 -5.78 11.76
CA ASN A 50 -11.95 -5.36 12.18
C ASN A 50 -12.51 -6.37 13.17
N THR A 51 -12.99 -5.91 14.31
CA THR A 51 -13.50 -6.76 15.36
C THR A 51 -14.87 -6.27 15.80
N SER A 52 -15.89 -7.11 15.64
CA SER A 52 -17.24 -6.80 16.13
C SER A 52 -17.34 -7.15 17.61
N ALA A 53 -17.81 -6.22 18.41
CA ALA A 53 -18.00 -6.34 19.86
C ALA A 53 -19.38 -5.77 20.23
N ALA A 54 -20.44 -6.38 19.71
CA ALA A 54 -21.81 -5.90 19.89
C ALA A 54 -22.17 -5.78 21.39
N GLY A 55 -22.78 -4.65 21.75
CA GLY A 55 -23.20 -4.36 23.12
C GLY A 55 -22.16 -3.66 24.01
N TYR A 56 -20.93 -3.54 23.56
CA TYR A 56 -19.88 -2.81 24.29
C TYR A 56 -19.90 -1.32 23.95
N SER A 57 -19.74 -0.49 24.97
CA SER A 57 -19.49 0.96 24.81
C SER A 57 -18.10 1.21 24.20
N PRO A 58 -17.83 2.39 23.62
CA PRO A 58 -16.51 2.68 23.01
C PRO A 58 -15.34 2.48 23.99
N LEU A 59 -15.51 2.85 25.25
CA LEU A 59 -14.49 2.67 26.27
C LEU A 59 -14.24 1.20 26.58
N GLU A 60 -15.30 0.40 26.68
CA GLU A 60 -15.17 -1.06 26.89
C GLU A 60 -14.55 -1.76 25.68
N VAL A 61 -14.90 -1.34 24.45
CA VAL A 61 -14.28 -1.82 23.21
C VAL A 61 -12.78 -1.53 23.24
N GLU A 62 -12.40 -0.32 23.64
CA GLU A 62 -10.98 0.07 23.71
C GLU A 62 -10.23 -0.80 24.74
N GLN A 63 -10.74 -0.90 25.96
CA GLN A 63 -10.03 -1.60 27.03
C GLN A 63 -10.01 -3.13 26.87
N ARG A 64 -11.08 -3.73 26.36
CA ARG A 64 -11.25 -5.19 26.33
C ARG A 64 -10.96 -5.81 24.96
N VAL A 65 -10.97 -5.03 23.89
CA VAL A 65 -10.80 -5.53 22.53
C VAL A 65 -9.62 -4.87 21.83
N THR A 66 -9.62 -3.53 21.74
CA THR A 66 -8.62 -2.80 20.99
C THR A 66 -7.24 -2.92 21.62
N PHE A 67 -7.13 -2.62 22.90
CA PHE A 67 -5.87 -2.65 23.64
C PHE A 67 -5.19 -4.03 23.66
N PRO A 68 -5.88 -5.18 23.91
CA PRO A 68 -5.28 -6.48 23.77
C PRO A 68 -4.76 -6.78 22.36
N ILE A 69 -5.49 -6.37 21.31
CA ILE A 69 -5.04 -6.55 19.92
C ILE A 69 -3.81 -5.71 19.64
N GLU A 70 -3.80 -4.44 20.02
CA GLU A 70 -2.61 -3.56 19.86
C GLU A 70 -1.38 -4.12 20.57
N THR A 71 -1.57 -4.64 21.77
CA THR A 71 -0.47 -5.19 22.58
C THR A 71 0.22 -6.36 21.89
N VAL A 72 -0.53 -7.28 21.27
CA VAL A 72 0.07 -8.41 20.55
C VAL A 72 0.64 -8.00 19.18
N MET A 73 0.18 -6.90 18.59
CA MET A 73 0.74 -6.35 17.36
C MET A 73 2.04 -5.58 17.62
N ALA A 74 2.26 -5.10 18.83
CA ALA A 74 3.50 -4.44 19.19
C ALA A 74 4.71 -5.37 19.01
N GLY A 75 5.77 -4.87 18.40
CA GLY A 75 7.00 -5.64 18.18
C GLY A 75 7.01 -6.51 16.92
N LEU A 76 6.03 -6.37 16.02
CA LEU A 76 6.09 -7.01 14.70
C LEU A 76 7.28 -6.48 13.88
N PRO A 77 8.04 -7.36 13.19
CA PRO A 77 9.13 -6.93 12.35
C PRO A 77 8.61 -6.07 11.19
N GLY A 78 9.26 -4.94 10.95
CA GLY A 78 8.86 -3.99 9.92
C GLY A 78 7.67 -3.11 10.29
N LEU A 79 7.13 -3.20 11.50
CA LEU A 79 6.09 -2.30 12.00
C LEU A 79 6.60 -0.87 12.01
N GLN A 80 5.82 0.04 11.45
CA GLN A 80 6.07 1.47 11.48
C GLN A 80 5.16 2.16 12.50
N GLU A 81 3.87 1.88 12.44
CA GLU A 81 2.86 2.52 13.27
C GLU A 81 1.62 1.60 13.42
N THR A 82 0.94 1.70 14.54
CA THR A 82 -0.38 1.10 14.75
C THR A 82 -1.38 2.21 15.06
N ARG A 83 -2.49 2.21 14.35
CA ARG A 83 -3.61 3.14 14.56
C ARG A 83 -4.86 2.36 14.88
N SER A 84 -5.63 2.81 15.84
CA SER A 84 -6.88 2.18 16.22
C SER A 84 -8.04 3.16 16.28
N LEU A 85 -9.23 2.61 16.10
CA LEU A 85 -10.48 3.33 16.23
C LEU A 85 -11.47 2.44 16.97
N SER A 86 -11.88 2.88 18.17
CA SER A 86 -12.89 2.23 19.00
C SER A 86 -14.21 2.96 18.88
N ARG A 87 -15.23 2.28 18.42
CA ARG A 87 -16.61 2.78 18.32
C ARG A 87 -17.56 1.87 19.07
N TYR A 88 -18.82 2.27 19.20
CA TYR A 88 -19.86 1.42 19.79
C TYR A 88 -19.95 0.10 19.04
N GLY A 89 -19.64 -1.00 19.71
CA GLY A 89 -19.69 -2.35 19.15
C GLY A 89 -18.68 -2.67 18.06
N LEU A 90 -17.66 -1.82 17.80
CA LEU A 90 -16.69 -2.02 16.75
C LEU A 90 -15.27 -1.55 17.17
N SER A 91 -14.30 -2.42 16.99
CA SER A 91 -12.88 -2.09 17.04
C SER A 91 -12.27 -2.25 15.66
N GLN A 92 -11.51 -1.26 15.24
CA GLN A 92 -10.72 -1.28 14.02
C GLN A 92 -9.27 -0.95 14.36
N VAL A 93 -8.38 -1.90 14.11
CA VAL A 93 -6.93 -1.72 14.30
C VAL A 93 -6.25 -1.80 12.96
N THR A 94 -5.50 -0.76 12.60
CA THR A 94 -4.73 -0.68 11.36
C THR A 94 -3.25 -0.74 11.68
N VAL A 95 -2.59 -1.76 11.20
CA VAL A 95 -1.15 -2.01 11.37
C VAL A 95 -0.44 -1.55 10.12
N ILE A 96 0.43 -0.55 10.22
CA ILE A 96 1.16 0.05 9.11
C ILE A 96 2.61 -0.45 9.17
N PHE A 97 3.07 -1.01 8.06
CA PHE A 97 4.42 -1.52 7.88
C PHE A 97 5.24 -0.57 7.01
N LYS A 98 6.55 -0.74 7.04
CA LYS A 98 7.46 -0.04 6.13
C LYS A 98 7.18 -0.45 4.68
N ASP A 99 7.32 0.48 3.75
CA ASP A 99 7.05 0.26 2.31
C ASP A 99 7.87 -0.87 1.68
N SER A 100 9.03 -1.21 2.29
CA SER A 100 9.87 -2.33 1.87
C SER A 100 9.34 -3.71 2.27
N THR A 101 8.25 -3.77 3.05
CA THR A 101 7.68 -5.03 3.57
C THR A 101 6.69 -5.59 2.56
N ASP A 102 6.79 -6.89 2.26
CA ASP A 102 5.80 -7.58 1.43
C ASP A 102 4.45 -7.66 2.16
N ILE A 103 3.36 -7.28 1.48
CA ILE A 103 2.00 -7.26 2.05
C ILE A 103 1.52 -8.65 2.47
N TYR A 104 1.88 -9.68 1.74
CA TYR A 104 1.46 -11.05 2.06
C TYR A 104 2.19 -11.56 3.30
N PHE A 105 3.48 -11.24 3.42
CA PHE A 105 4.26 -11.53 4.62
C PHE A 105 3.71 -10.79 5.84
N ALA A 106 3.43 -9.49 5.71
CA ALA A 106 2.80 -8.68 6.76
C ALA A 106 1.47 -9.30 7.23
N ARG A 107 0.61 -9.71 6.30
CA ARG A 107 -0.67 -10.36 6.61
C ARG A 107 -0.49 -11.70 7.33
N GLN A 108 0.51 -12.50 6.95
CA GLN A 108 0.81 -13.77 7.64
C GLN A 108 1.23 -13.52 9.08
N LEU A 109 2.10 -12.55 9.33
CA LEU A 109 2.52 -12.18 10.68
C LEU A 109 1.34 -11.69 11.54
N VAL A 110 0.53 -10.78 10.97
CA VAL A 110 -0.67 -10.27 11.64
C VAL A 110 -1.65 -11.41 11.95
N ASN A 111 -1.84 -12.37 11.04
CA ASN A 111 -2.72 -13.52 11.28
C ASN A 111 -2.23 -14.38 12.44
N GLN A 112 -0.94 -14.63 12.55
CA GLN A 112 -0.36 -15.35 13.69
C GLN A 112 -0.64 -14.63 15.01
N ARG A 113 -0.44 -13.32 15.04
CA ARG A 113 -0.72 -12.50 16.23
C ARG A 113 -2.20 -12.41 16.58
N ILE A 114 -3.09 -12.42 15.57
CA ILE A 114 -4.54 -12.49 15.81
C ILE A 114 -4.92 -13.78 16.54
N GLN A 115 -4.32 -14.92 16.22
CA GLN A 115 -4.59 -16.18 16.94
C GLN A 115 -4.18 -16.08 18.41
N GLU A 116 -3.02 -15.45 18.69
CA GLU A 116 -2.56 -15.19 20.05
C GLU A 116 -3.49 -14.22 20.80
N ALA A 117 -3.95 -13.15 20.12
CA ALA A 117 -4.88 -12.20 20.69
C ALA A 117 -6.22 -12.83 21.09
N ARG A 118 -6.72 -13.84 20.35
CA ARG A 118 -8.01 -14.48 20.61
C ARG A 118 -8.13 -15.07 22.01
N GLU A 119 -7.03 -15.54 22.59
CA GLU A 119 -7.02 -16.11 23.94
C GLU A 119 -7.29 -15.04 25.02
N ASN A 120 -7.00 -13.77 24.71
CA ASN A 120 -7.15 -12.65 25.64
C ASN A 120 -8.43 -11.83 25.40
N LEU A 121 -9.23 -12.20 24.39
CA LEU A 121 -10.46 -11.48 24.04
C LEU A 121 -11.69 -12.07 24.74
N PRO A 122 -12.72 -11.24 24.98
CA PRO A 122 -14.00 -11.72 25.53
C PRO A 122 -14.66 -12.77 24.64
N ALA A 123 -15.39 -13.69 25.25
CA ALA A 123 -16.12 -14.72 24.53
C ALA A 123 -17.11 -14.11 23.52
N GLY A 124 -17.09 -14.63 22.29
CA GLY A 124 -17.95 -14.16 21.19
C GLY A 124 -17.36 -13.00 20.37
N VAL A 125 -16.22 -12.45 20.77
CA VAL A 125 -15.50 -11.41 20.01
C VAL A 125 -14.44 -12.07 19.13
N THR A 126 -14.58 -11.96 17.81
CA THR A 126 -13.64 -12.55 16.85
C THR A 126 -13.03 -11.48 15.96
N PRO A 127 -11.71 -11.27 16.02
CA PRO A 127 -11.02 -10.37 15.10
C PRO A 127 -10.95 -10.99 13.71
N MET A 128 -11.22 -10.17 12.71
CA MET A 128 -11.16 -10.54 11.29
C MET A 128 -10.22 -9.58 10.56
N MET A 129 -9.33 -10.13 9.73
CA MET A 129 -8.53 -9.31 8.83
C MET A 129 -9.38 -8.75 7.70
N GLY A 130 -9.24 -7.46 7.47
CA GLY A 130 -9.82 -6.79 6.30
C GLY A 130 -9.18 -7.27 4.98
N PRO A 131 -9.85 -6.99 3.84
CA PRO A 131 -9.27 -7.24 2.53
C PRO A 131 -8.02 -6.38 2.32
N ILE A 132 -7.22 -6.73 1.31
CA ILE A 132 -6.12 -5.88 0.86
C ILE A 132 -6.76 -4.66 0.21
N SER A 133 -6.64 -3.50 0.85
CA SER A 133 -7.14 -2.24 0.31
C SER A 133 -5.97 -1.43 -0.22
N THR A 134 -5.99 -1.12 -1.50
CA THR A 134 -5.18 -0.07 -2.11
C THR A 134 -5.98 1.24 -2.08
N GLY A 135 -5.29 2.38 -2.14
CA GLY A 135 -5.97 3.70 -2.17
C GLY A 135 -7.04 3.82 -3.27
N LEU A 136 -6.84 3.10 -4.38
CA LEU A 136 -7.81 3.01 -5.48
C LEU A 136 -8.98 2.06 -5.17
N GLY A 137 -8.77 1.01 -4.38
CA GLY A 137 -9.81 0.05 -4.01
C GLY A 137 -10.90 0.66 -3.14
N LEU A 138 -10.56 1.64 -2.31
CA LEU A 138 -11.53 2.35 -1.47
C LEU A 138 -12.44 3.28 -2.27
N SER A 139 -12.01 3.78 -3.43
CA SER A 139 -12.83 4.66 -4.28
C SER A 139 -13.89 3.92 -5.10
N LEU A 140 -13.71 2.62 -5.36
CA LEU A 140 -14.65 1.81 -6.16
C LEU A 140 -15.81 1.22 -5.34
N ILE A 141 -15.74 1.25 -4.00
CA ILE A 141 -16.82 0.73 -3.14
C ILE A 141 -17.96 1.75 -2.97
N HIS A 142 -17.78 2.99 -3.42
CA HIS A 142 -18.75 4.09 -3.27
C HIS A 142 -19.55 4.42 -4.54
N ILE A 143 -19.56 3.56 -5.56
CA ILE A 143 -20.40 3.74 -6.75
C ILE A 143 -21.56 2.73 -6.72
#